data_74e0bd031885e890392d2b5473e35718
#
_entry.id   74e0bd031885e890392d2b5473e35718
#
_cell.length_a   1.000
_cell.length_b   1.000
_cell.length_c   1.000
_cell.angle_alpha   90.00
_cell.angle_beta   90.00
_cell.angle_gamma   90.00
#
_symmetry.space_group_name_H-M   'P 1'
#
loop_
_entity.id
_entity.type
_entity.pdbx_description
1 polymer ?
#
loop_
_entity_poly.entity_id
_entity_poly.type
_entity_poly.pdbx_seq_one_letter_code
_entity_poly.pdbx_strand_id
1 'polypeptide(L)'
;MGCVLIALGLFLLPYIDTNFAESESRDIKRLFTYVCIIGFSLTTFFALFLFTKITQPMQQLIQAANAIRKGNYGTRLSLVTSDEIGELANTFNHMAAQLEDNIRNLNHEKEHLASVLRSMTDAVVTFDGEGKVILTNPPGEKIMQAWCDLDWAQDEEGQEVNNGDVSSREVPEPLIPLFKLVMEHGGDQSSNVHVQQGVWSVQMTPLYADSVVRGAVAVLRDVTEEVRLEKMRRDFVANVSHEIRTPLSMMQGYSEALLDGMAASPEESEELIQVIHDESLRMGRLVKDLLDLARMEAGHTDMAMKEVDLVELLERVYRKFSVRSKEQDIRLHFECNQSSVMLQQADEDRLEQVFTNLLDNAFRHTPPDKNVIIAATLAGDHRTPMAKVSIKDEGAGIPTSDLPFIFERFYKADKARVRGESVGTGLGLAIVKNIVDAHHGIIHVNSTLGEGTEFILQFPVNSPI
;
A
#
# COMPACT_ATOMS: atom_id res chain seq x y z
N MET A 1 -20.82 -66.93 45.97
CA MET A 1 -20.08 -68.09 46.50
C MET A 1 -19.85 -68.02 48.01
N GLY A 2 -19.21 -67.01 48.57
CA GLY A 2 -18.97 -66.92 50.02
C GLY A 2 -20.22 -67.01 50.87
N CYS A 3 -21.33 -66.35 50.51
CA CYS A 3 -22.62 -66.43 51.16
C CYS A 3 -23.23 -67.83 51.10
N VAL A 4 -23.02 -68.56 50.02
CA VAL A 4 -23.50 -69.93 49.85
C VAL A 4 -22.72 -70.91 50.70
N LEU A 5 -21.41 -70.76 50.82
CA LEU A 5 -20.56 -71.56 51.71
C LEU A 5 -20.85 -71.28 53.19
N ILE A 6 -21.13 -70.03 53.55
CA ILE A 6 -21.57 -69.69 54.89
C ILE A 6 -22.93 -70.24 55.20
N ALA A 7 -23.92 -70.15 54.33
CA ALA A 7 -25.26 -70.71 54.48
C ALA A 7 -25.21 -72.23 54.53
N LEU A 8 -24.40 -72.89 53.70
CA LEU A 8 -24.20 -74.33 53.72
C LEU A 8 -23.56 -74.76 55.01
N GLY A 9 -22.60 -73.98 55.57
CA GLY A 9 -21.99 -74.21 56.89
C GLY A 9 -22.97 -74.12 58.02
N LEU A 10 -23.84 -73.12 58.03
CA LEU A 10 -24.87 -72.93 59.06
C LEU A 10 -25.90 -74.08 59.09
N PHE A 11 -26.16 -74.74 57.98
CA PHE A 11 -27.07 -75.85 57.89
C PHE A 11 -26.42 -77.22 58.09
N LEU A 12 -25.24 -77.44 57.56
CA LEU A 12 -24.55 -78.75 57.65
C LEU A 12 -23.86 -78.99 58.97
N LEU A 13 -23.31 -78.01 59.66
CA LEU A 13 -22.62 -78.19 60.94
C LEU A 13 -23.51 -78.72 62.03
N PRO A 14 -24.74 -78.24 62.28
CA PRO A 14 -25.66 -78.83 63.27
C PRO A 14 -26.12 -80.24 62.86
N TYR A 15 -26.32 -80.49 61.55
CA TYR A 15 -26.74 -81.83 61.05
C TYR A 15 -25.64 -82.88 61.27
N ILE A 16 -24.39 -82.56 61.18
CA ILE A 16 -23.24 -83.42 61.44
C ILE A 16 -23.14 -83.75 62.92
N ASP A 17 -23.40 -82.78 63.77
CA ASP A 17 -23.38 -83.00 65.23
C ASP A 17 -24.48 -83.88 65.75
N THR A 18 -25.62 -83.98 65.12
CA THR A 18 -26.76 -84.77 65.53
C THR A 18 -26.74 -86.20 64.97
N ASN A 19 -26.05 -86.50 63.90
CA ASN A 19 -26.16 -87.79 63.18
C ASN A 19 -24.87 -88.61 63.11
N PHE A 20 -23.71 -88.14 63.60
CA PHE A 20 -22.43 -88.88 63.59
C PHE A 20 -21.79 -89.00 64.96
N ALA A 21 -20.98 -90.06 65.21
CA ALA A 21 -20.21 -90.24 66.43
C ALA A 21 -19.17 -89.11 66.62
N GLU A 22 -18.86 -88.72 67.87
CA GLU A 22 -18.01 -87.57 68.19
C GLU A 22 -16.65 -87.53 67.46
N SER A 23 -16.02 -88.70 67.20
CA SER A 23 -14.75 -88.81 66.52
C SER A 23 -14.89 -88.55 64.99
N GLU A 24 -15.95 -89.13 64.39
CA GLU A 24 -16.24 -88.95 62.93
C GLU A 24 -16.75 -87.53 62.64
N SER A 25 -17.57 -86.98 63.56
CA SER A 25 -18.07 -85.61 63.45
C SER A 25 -16.91 -84.58 63.37
N ARG A 26 -15.85 -84.79 64.19
CA ARG A 26 -14.67 -83.91 64.18
C ARG A 26 -13.90 -83.96 62.90
N ASP A 27 -13.71 -85.10 62.30
CA ASP A 27 -12.96 -85.23 61.04
C ASP A 27 -13.77 -84.68 59.86
N ILE A 28 -15.07 -84.88 59.80
CA ILE A 28 -15.96 -84.28 58.79
C ILE A 28 -16.00 -82.76 58.89
N LYS A 29 -16.08 -82.21 60.12
CA LYS A 29 -16.02 -80.75 60.36
C LYS A 29 -14.68 -80.12 59.87
N ARG A 30 -13.59 -80.83 60.20
CA ARG A 30 -12.26 -80.37 59.70
C ARG A 30 -12.17 -80.39 58.20
N LEU A 31 -12.62 -81.45 57.56
CA LEU A 31 -12.65 -81.53 56.08
C LEU A 31 -13.52 -80.45 55.47
N PHE A 32 -14.73 -80.22 56.01
CA PHE A 32 -15.62 -79.14 55.55
C PHE A 32 -14.98 -77.77 55.74
N THR A 33 -14.31 -77.53 56.90
CA THR A 33 -13.60 -76.27 57.11
C THR A 33 -12.48 -76.06 56.14
N TYR A 34 -11.69 -77.09 55.83
CA TYR A 34 -10.67 -76.96 54.74
C TYR A 34 -11.23 -76.70 53.39
N VAL A 35 -12.33 -77.38 53.01
CA VAL A 35 -13.04 -77.17 51.74
C VAL A 35 -13.56 -75.72 51.67
N CYS A 36 -14.15 -75.19 52.74
CA CYS A 36 -14.61 -73.81 52.79
C CYS A 36 -13.47 -72.81 52.70
N ILE A 37 -12.35 -73.01 53.39
CA ILE A 37 -11.18 -72.13 53.30
C ILE A 37 -10.57 -72.13 51.88
N ILE A 38 -10.41 -73.31 51.34
CA ILE A 38 -9.88 -73.45 49.96
C ILE A 38 -10.83 -72.78 48.91
N GLY A 39 -12.17 -73.09 49.06
CA GLY A 39 -13.16 -72.50 48.18
C GLY A 39 -13.24 -70.97 48.29
N PHE A 40 -13.19 -70.45 49.51
CA PHE A 40 -13.14 -68.98 49.75
C PHE A 40 -11.86 -68.34 49.19
N SER A 41 -10.70 -69.00 49.49
CA SER A 41 -9.42 -68.54 48.98
C SER A 41 -9.38 -68.50 47.42
N LEU A 42 -9.87 -69.57 46.77
CA LEU A 42 -9.91 -69.69 45.35
C LEU A 42 -10.86 -68.66 44.70
N THR A 43 -12.05 -68.47 45.29
CA THR A 43 -13.02 -67.44 44.80
C THR A 43 -12.49 -66.05 44.97
N THR A 44 -11.83 -65.74 46.10
CA THR A 44 -11.21 -64.45 46.39
C THR A 44 -10.05 -64.20 45.38
N PHE A 45 -9.19 -65.23 45.22
CA PHE A 45 -8.10 -65.13 44.21
C PHE A 45 -8.63 -64.90 42.83
N PHE A 46 -9.66 -65.64 42.43
CA PHE A 46 -10.26 -65.47 41.08
C PHE A 46 -10.95 -64.10 40.88
N ALA A 47 -11.65 -63.66 41.95
CA ALA A 47 -12.25 -62.30 41.89
C ALA A 47 -11.19 -61.19 41.79
N LEU A 48 -10.11 -61.32 42.58
CA LEU A 48 -8.98 -60.36 42.46
C LEU A 48 -8.28 -60.43 41.09
N PHE A 49 -8.15 -61.67 40.58
CA PHE A 49 -7.59 -61.87 39.24
C PHE A 49 -8.45 -61.20 38.14
N LEU A 50 -9.77 -61.42 38.12
CA LEU A 50 -10.69 -60.78 37.19
C LEU A 50 -10.68 -59.26 37.35
N PHE A 51 -10.68 -58.80 38.61
CA PHE A 51 -10.64 -57.36 38.87
C PHE A 51 -9.37 -56.70 38.28
N THR A 52 -8.19 -57.26 38.56
CA THR A 52 -6.91 -56.68 38.15
C THR A 52 -6.62 -56.91 36.67
N LYS A 53 -7.05 -58.01 36.09
CA LYS A 53 -6.75 -58.37 34.70
C LYS A 53 -7.78 -57.87 33.69
N ILE A 54 -9.04 -57.70 34.12
CA ILE A 54 -10.13 -57.30 33.19
C ILE A 54 -10.77 -55.99 33.61
N THR A 55 -11.28 -55.88 34.85
CA THR A 55 -12.12 -54.76 35.25
C THR A 55 -11.35 -53.45 35.31
N GLN A 56 -10.19 -53.45 35.93
CA GLN A 56 -9.35 -52.27 36.08
C GLN A 56 -8.83 -51.72 34.73
N PRO A 57 -8.29 -52.55 33.81
CA PRO A 57 -7.90 -52.09 32.46
C PRO A 57 -9.07 -51.53 31.65
N MET A 58 -10.24 -52.18 31.71
CA MET A 58 -11.45 -51.68 31.03
C MET A 58 -11.90 -50.32 31.57
N GLN A 59 -11.82 -50.08 32.87
CA GLN A 59 -12.11 -48.78 33.46
C GLN A 59 -11.13 -47.70 33.00
N GLN A 60 -9.83 -48.03 32.89
CA GLN A 60 -8.82 -47.11 32.34
C GLN A 60 -9.08 -46.76 30.88
N LEU A 61 -9.46 -47.74 30.04
CA LEU A 61 -9.87 -47.51 28.64
C LEU A 61 -11.07 -46.55 28.54
N ILE A 62 -12.12 -46.79 29.38
CA ILE A 62 -13.29 -45.90 29.39
C ILE A 62 -12.91 -44.47 29.83
N GLN A 63 -12.04 -44.33 30.85
CA GLN A 63 -11.57 -43.02 31.30
C GLN A 63 -10.76 -42.31 30.22
N ALA A 64 -9.86 -43.01 29.53
CA ALA A 64 -9.06 -42.44 28.44
C ALA A 64 -9.93 -42.04 27.25
N ALA A 65 -10.92 -42.87 26.84
CA ALA A 65 -11.87 -42.53 25.78
C ALA A 65 -12.70 -41.28 26.15
N ASN A 66 -13.14 -41.17 27.40
CA ASN A 66 -13.84 -39.99 27.89
C ASN A 66 -12.93 -38.71 27.91
N ALA A 67 -11.65 -38.87 28.18
CA ALA A 67 -10.70 -37.76 28.13
C ALA A 67 -10.52 -37.26 26.70
N ILE A 68 -10.38 -38.16 25.72
CA ILE A 68 -10.32 -37.81 24.28
C ILE A 68 -11.60 -37.11 23.84
N ARG A 69 -12.78 -37.62 24.23
CA ARG A 69 -14.07 -36.97 23.91
C ARG A 69 -14.15 -35.53 24.45
N LYS A 70 -13.49 -35.23 25.55
CA LYS A 70 -13.41 -33.88 26.16
C LYS A 70 -12.32 -32.99 25.54
N GLY A 71 -11.62 -33.48 24.51
CA GLY A 71 -10.57 -32.71 23.83
C GLY A 71 -9.14 -32.95 24.37
N ASN A 72 -8.95 -33.86 25.30
CA ASN A 72 -7.60 -34.18 25.81
C ASN A 72 -6.99 -35.33 24.97
N TYR A 73 -6.49 -35.03 23.81
CA TYR A 73 -5.96 -35.98 22.82
C TYR A 73 -4.59 -36.55 23.19
N GLY A 74 -3.86 -35.94 24.12
CA GLY A 74 -2.56 -36.42 24.60
C GLY A 74 -2.67 -37.58 25.60
N THR A 75 -3.89 -38.04 25.95
CA THR A 75 -4.10 -39.16 26.88
C THR A 75 -3.58 -40.45 26.28
N ARG A 76 -2.77 -41.21 27.05
CA ARG A 76 -2.24 -42.54 26.68
C ARG A 76 -2.50 -43.56 27.78
N LEU A 77 -2.75 -44.79 27.36
CA LEU A 77 -2.90 -45.93 28.25
C LEU A 77 -1.54 -46.60 28.50
N SER A 78 -1.17 -46.76 29.75
CA SER A 78 0.08 -47.44 30.17
C SER A 78 -0.15 -48.90 30.55
N LEU A 79 -1.03 -49.60 29.80
CA LEU A 79 -1.32 -51.02 30.07
C LEU A 79 -0.25 -51.89 29.41
N VAL A 80 0.57 -52.55 30.19
CA VAL A 80 1.58 -53.50 29.74
C VAL A 80 1.03 -54.92 30.00
N THR A 81 0.21 -55.38 29.10
CA THR A 81 -0.32 -56.78 29.09
C THR A 81 -0.07 -57.38 27.72
N SER A 82 0.21 -58.69 27.65
CA SER A 82 0.46 -59.40 26.39
C SER A 82 -0.76 -60.17 25.88
N ASP A 83 -1.94 -59.78 26.34
CA ASP A 83 -3.24 -60.32 25.97
C ASP A 83 -4.01 -59.37 25.02
N GLU A 84 -5.24 -59.75 24.65
CA GLU A 84 -6.12 -58.98 23.77
C GLU A 84 -6.40 -57.57 24.33
N ILE A 85 -6.35 -57.37 25.66
CA ILE A 85 -6.52 -56.06 26.29
C ILE A 85 -5.29 -55.18 26.03
N GLY A 86 -4.10 -55.76 25.99
CA GLY A 86 -2.87 -55.06 25.64
C GLY A 86 -2.88 -54.63 24.15
N GLU A 87 -3.33 -55.49 23.25
CA GLU A 87 -3.48 -55.15 21.85
C GLU A 87 -4.50 -54.01 21.61
N LEU A 88 -5.65 -54.07 22.33
CA LEU A 88 -6.65 -53.01 22.30
C LEU A 88 -6.09 -51.68 22.85
N ALA A 89 -5.30 -51.71 23.91
CA ALA A 89 -4.64 -50.51 24.48
C ALA A 89 -3.63 -49.90 23.51
N ASN A 90 -2.86 -50.74 22.80
CA ASN A 90 -1.92 -50.28 21.78
C ASN A 90 -2.65 -49.65 20.59
N THR A 91 -3.71 -50.29 20.10
CA THR A 91 -4.55 -49.78 19.01
C THR A 91 -5.19 -48.45 19.40
N PHE A 92 -5.70 -48.35 20.64
CA PHE A 92 -6.25 -47.09 21.14
C PHE A 92 -5.18 -45.98 21.22
N ASN A 93 -3.97 -46.29 21.71
CA ASN A 93 -2.88 -45.32 21.78
C ASN A 93 -2.45 -44.84 20.38
N HIS A 94 -2.42 -45.73 19.39
CA HIS A 94 -2.12 -45.39 18.00
C HIS A 94 -3.18 -44.46 17.40
N MET A 95 -4.46 -44.79 17.59
CA MET A 95 -5.58 -43.94 17.15
C MET A 95 -5.56 -42.58 17.82
N ALA A 96 -5.29 -42.53 19.14
CA ALA A 96 -5.18 -41.29 19.90
C ALA A 96 -4.00 -40.40 19.36
N ALA A 97 -2.87 -41.02 19.04
CA ALA A 97 -1.73 -40.33 18.46
C ALA A 97 -2.07 -39.74 17.08
N GLN A 98 -2.68 -40.53 16.18
CA GLN A 98 -3.10 -40.05 14.88
C GLN A 98 -4.10 -38.90 14.97
N LEU A 99 -5.06 -38.96 15.89
CA LEU A 99 -6.04 -37.92 16.11
C LEU A 99 -5.38 -36.62 16.62
N GLU A 100 -4.44 -36.72 17.55
CA GLU A 100 -3.67 -35.59 18.06
C GLU A 100 -2.87 -34.90 16.97
N ASP A 101 -2.18 -35.70 16.12
CA ASP A 101 -1.38 -35.20 15.02
C ASP A 101 -2.27 -34.54 13.96
N ASN A 102 -3.41 -35.12 13.62
CA ASN A 102 -4.35 -34.54 12.64
C ASN A 102 -4.89 -33.18 13.15
N ILE A 103 -5.28 -33.11 14.41
CA ILE A 103 -5.77 -31.85 14.99
C ILE A 103 -4.66 -30.80 15.06
N ARG A 104 -3.43 -31.20 15.42
CA ARG A 104 -2.27 -30.31 15.44
C ARG A 104 -1.99 -29.77 14.03
N ASN A 105 -2.01 -30.64 13.01
CA ASN A 105 -1.79 -30.25 11.63
C ASN A 105 -2.88 -29.30 11.11
N LEU A 106 -4.16 -29.60 11.38
CA LEU A 106 -5.27 -28.72 11.03
C LEU A 106 -5.16 -27.33 11.69
N ASN A 107 -4.78 -27.29 12.97
CA ASN A 107 -4.58 -26.02 13.67
C ASN A 107 -3.39 -25.24 13.07
N HIS A 108 -2.30 -25.93 12.77
CA HIS A 108 -1.13 -25.31 12.14
C HIS A 108 -1.47 -24.75 10.76
N GLU A 109 -2.21 -25.51 9.95
CA GLU A 109 -2.66 -25.07 8.63
C GLU A 109 -3.59 -23.85 8.70
N LYS A 110 -4.53 -23.87 9.65
CA LYS A 110 -5.42 -22.73 9.94
C LYS A 110 -4.63 -21.50 10.38
N GLU A 111 -3.66 -21.65 11.29
CA GLU A 111 -2.81 -20.54 11.74
C GLU A 111 -1.93 -19.99 10.59
N HIS A 112 -1.41 -20.88 9.76
CA HIS A 112 -0.62 -20.50 8.60
C HIS A 112 -1.46 -19.68 7.60
N LEU A 113 -2.66 -20.15 7.24
CA LEU A 113 -3.58 -19.41 6.37
C LEU A 113 -3.97 -18.05 6.97
N ALA A 114 -4.27 -18.01 8.27
CA ALA A 114 -4.57 -16.75 8.95
C ALA A 114 -3.37 -15.78 8.96
N SER A 115 -2.14 -16.31 9.10
CA SER A 115 -0.92 -15.50 9.03
C SER A 115 -0.69 -14.94 7.64
N VAL A 116 -0.90 -15.74 6.57
CA VAL A 116 -0.81 -15.26 5.18
C VAL A 116 -1.80 -14.14 4.94
N LEU A 117 -3.07 -14.30 5.31
CA LEU A 117 -4.08 -13.26 5.16
C LEU A 117 -3.74 -11.97 5.92
N ARG A 118 -3.16 -12.09 7.13
CA ARG A 118 -2.75 -10.91 7.92
C ARG A 118 -1.54 -10.19 7.34
N SER A 119 -0.64 -10.90 6.68
CA SER A 119 0.57 -10.32 6.10
C SER A 119 0.36 -9.72 4.70
N MET A 120 -0.79 -9.97 4.06
CA MET A 120 -1.12 -9.37 2.77
C MET A 120 -1.29 -7.87 2.91
N THR A 121 -0.69 -7.12 1.98
CA THR A 121 -0.84 -5.67 1.85
C THR A 121 -2.18 -5.28 1.22
N ASP A 122 -2.68 -6.12 0.31
CA ASP A 122 -3.95 -5.92 -0.34
C ASP A 122 -5.10 -6.26 0.63
N ALA A 123 -6.19 -5.51 0.52
CA ALA A 123 -7.38 -5.78 1.31
C ALA A 123 -8.14 -6.97 0.73
N VAL A 124 -8.48 -7.93 1.58
CA VAL A 124 -9.28 -9.10 1.22
C VAL A 124 -10.54 -9.09 2.05
N VAL A 125 -11.69 -9.11 1.37
CA VAL A 125 -13.01 -9.14 2.00
C VAL A 125 -13.85 -10.23 1.34
N THR A 126 -14.50 -11.03 2.17
CA THR A 126 -15.39 -12.11 1.72
C THR A 126 -16.82 -11.78 2.11
N PHE A 127 -17.72 -11.85 1.13
CA PHE A 127 -19.14 -11.61 1.29
C PHE A 127 -19.94 -12.91 1.12
N ASP A 128 -21.04 -13.05 1.85
CA ASP A 128 -22.03 -14.11 1.60
C ASP A 128 -22.95 -13.74 0.42
N GLY A 129 -23.92 -14.63 0.11
CA GLY A 129 -24.89 -14.40 -0.97
C GLY A 129 -25.84 -13.22 -0.76
N GLU A 130 -25.99 -12.74 0.47
CA GLU A 130 -26.78 -11.57 0.83
C GLU A 130 -25.93 -10.28 0.84
N GLY A 131 -24.61 -10.39 0.62
CA GLY A 131 -23.69 -9.26 0.64
C GLY A 131 -23.12 -8.93 2.00
N LYS A 132 -23.30 -9.80 3.01
CA LYS A 132 -22.78 -9.60 4.35
C LYS A 132 -21.33 -10.05 4.43
N VAL A 133 -20.47 -9.30 5.14
CA VAL A 133 -19.06 -9.63 5.34
C VAL A 133 -18.92 -10.87 6.23
N ILE A 134 -18.32 -11.93 5.69
CA ILE A 134 -17.99 -13.17 6.41
C ILE A 134 -16.60 -13.11 7.01
N LEU A 135 -15.62 -12.66 6.22
CA LEU A 135 -14.20 -12.64 6.58
C LEU A 135 -13.52 -11.42 5.98
N THR A 136 -12.59 -10.86 6.74
CA THR A 136 -11.73 -9.78 6.26
C THR A 136 -10.34 -9.88 6.88
N ASN A 137 -9.32 -9.40 6.17
CA ASN A 137 -7.99 -9.21 6.71
C ASN A 137 -7.84 -7.78 7.30
N PRO A 138 -6.75 -7.46 8.04
CA PRO A 138 -6.59 -6.14 8.65
C PRO A 138 -6.65 -4.94 7.70
N PRO A 139 -6.05 -4.97 6.48
CA PRO A 139 -6.26 -3.92 5.49
C PRO A 139 -7.73 -3.80 5.04
N GLY A 140 -8.40 -4.95 4.80
CA GLY A 140 -9.80 -4.99 4.40
C GLY A 140 -10.73 -4.41 5.45
N GLU A 141 -10.48 -4.68 6.73
CA GLU A 141 -11.28 -4.12 7.82
C GLU A 141 -11.19 -2.59 7.86
N LYS A 142 -9.99 -2.02 7.67
CA LYS A 142 -9.79 -0.56 7.62
C LYS A 142 -10.53 0.08 6.45
N ILE A 143 -10.47 -0.53 5.26
CA ILE A 143 -11.13 -0.02 4.07
C ILE A 143 -12.64 -0.11 4.23
N MET A 144 -13.16 -1.25 4.68
CA MET A 144 -14.59 -1.44 4.90
C MET A 144 -15.13 -0.41 5.90
N GLN A 145 -14.42 -0.18 6.99
CA GLN A 145 -14.81 0.84 7.97
C GLN A 145 -14.79 2.24 7.35
N ALA A 146 -13.71 2.61 6.64
CA ALA A 146 -13.59 3.91 6.00
C ALA A 146 -14.68 4.14 4.93
N TRP A 147 -15.07 3.10 4.18
CA TRP A 147 -16.08 3.23 3.12
C TRP A 147 -17.51 3.19 3.66
N CYS A 148 -17.77 2.51 4.78
CA CYS A 148 -19.07 2.56 5.46
C CYS A 148 -19.33 3.91 6.15
N ASP A 149 -18.26 4.61 6.57
CA ASP A 149 -18.37 5.93 7.21
C ASP A 149 -18.56 7.06 6.18
N LEU A 150 -18.46 6.78 4.88
CA LEU A 150 -18.67 7.74 3.80
C LEU A 150 -20.17 7.88 3.51
N ASP A 151 -20.65 9.12 3.50
CA ASP A 151 -22.01 9.46 3.05
C ASP A 151 -22.04 9.44 1.51
N TRP A 152 -22.48 8.34 0.92
CA TRP A 152 -22.59 8.16 -0.53
C TRP A 152 -23.79 8.90 -1.14
N ALA A 153 -24.71 9.40 -0.29
CA ALA A 153 -25.92 10.10 -0.70
C ALA A 153 -25.69 11.61 -0.83
N GLN A 154 -24.82 12.05 -1.75
CA GLN A 154 -24.88 13.41 -2.30
C GLN A 154 -25.26 13.34 -3.77
N ASP A 155 -26.45 12.87 -4.07
CA ASP A 155 -27.16 13.15 -5.29
C ASP A 155 -28.25 14.23 -5.05
N GLU A 156 -28.43 15.06 -6.04
CA GLU A 156 -29.08 16.39 -6.09
C GLU A 156 -30.53 16.51 -5.57
N GLU A 157 -31.05 15.60 -4.76
CA GLU A 157 -32.38 15.72 -4.18
C GLU A 157 -32.36 15.35 -2.69
N GLY A 158 -32.39 16.41 -1.85
CA GLY A 158 -32.39 16.32 -0.40
C GLY A 158 -33.57 15.52 0.19
N GLN A 159 -33.41 14.23 0.34
CA GLN A 159 -34.19 13.40 1.25
C GLN A 159 -33.26 12.74 2.26
N GLU A 160 -33.37 13.17 3.51
CA GLU A 160 -32.76 12.52 4.67
C GLU A 160 -33.26 11.06 4.75
N VAL A 161 -32.40 10.11 4.35
CA VAL A 161 -32.61 8.70 4.65
C VAL A 161 -32.08 8.46 6.06
N ASN A 162 -32.99 8.14 6.93
CA ASN A 162 -32.84 7.87 8.34
C ASN A 162 -31.77 6.80 8.61
N ASN A 163 -30.63 7.20 9.15
CA ASN A 163 -29.55 6.32 9.60
C ASN A 163 -30.01 5.54 10.84
N GLY A 164 -30.63 4.38 10.61
CA GLY A 164 -30.90 3.37 11.62
C GLY A 164 -29.85 2.28 11.57
N ASP A 165 -29.11 2.16 12.67
CA ASP A 165 -28.32 1.02 13.11
C ASP A 165 -27.14 0.57 12.23
N VAL A 166 -25.95 1.11 12.52
CA VAL A 166 -24.64 0.84 11.89
C VAL A 166 -24.09 -0.58 12.26
N SER A 167 -24.91 -1.61 12.25
CA SER A 167 -24.47 -2.97 12.60
C SER A 167 -24.46 -3.97 11.46
N SER A 168 -24.86 -3.62 10.24
CA SER A 168 -24.79 -4.51 9.09
C SER A 168 -23.55 -4.18 8.23
N ARG A 169 -22.52 -4.98 8.34
CA ARG A 169 -21.35 -5.00 7.46
C ARG A 169 -21.79 -5.51 6.08
N GLU A 170 -22.44 -4.67 5.31
CA GLU A 170 -22.91 -4.97 3.95
C GLU A 170 -21.86 -4.55 2.90
N VAL A 171 -22.06 -5.00 1.66
CA VAL A 171 -21.22 -4.59 0.51
C VAL A 171 -21.29 -3.08 0.35
N PRO A 172 -20.16 -2.35 0.40
CA PRO A 172 -20.14 -0.91 0.17
C PRO A 172 -20.67 -0.55 -1.22
N GLU A 173 -21.31 0.61 -1.34
CA GLU A 173 -21.95 1.06 -2.58
C GLU A 173 -21.06 0.96 -3.82
N PRO A 174 -19.76 1.33 -3.79
CA PRO A 174 -18.88 1.20 -4.94
C PRO A 174 -18.64 -0.25 -5.41
N LEU A 175 -18.85 -1.24 -4.56
CA LEU A 175 -18.67 -2.65 -4.87
C LEU A 175 -19.96 -3.37 -5.31
N ILE A 176 -21.15 -2.76 -5.06
CA ILE A 176 -22.45 -3.36 -5.38
C ILE A 176 -22.55 -3.78 -6.86
N PRO A 177 -22.15 -2.96 -7.85
CA PRO A 177 -22.25 -3.36 -9.25
C PRO A 177 -21.44 -4.63 -9.58
N LEU A 178 -20.19 -4.71 -9.06
CA LEU A 178 -19.33 -5.89 -9.26
C LEU A 178 -19.90 -7.11 -8.54
N PHE A 179 -20.38 -6.93 -7.31
CA PHE A 179 -20.96 -8.01 -6.53
C PHE A 179 -22.17 -8.63 -7.24
N LYS A 180 -23.08 -7.82 -7.76
CA LYS A 180 -24.24 -8.29 -8.54
C LYS A 180 -23.81 -9.08 -9.78
N LEU A 181 -22.83 -8.55 -10.54
CA LEU A 181 -22.31 -9.21 -11.73
C LEU A 181 -21.71 -10.59 -11.42
N VAL A 182 -20.93 -10.69 -10.33
CA VAL A 182 -20.34 -11.97 -9.88
C VAL A 182 -21.42 -12.96 -9.44
N MET A 183 -22.44 -12.50 -8.71
CA MET A 183 -23.53 -13.35 -8.24
C MET A 183 -24.42 -13.86 -9.39
N GLU A 184 -24.65 -13.04 -10.42
CA GLU A 184 -25.50 -13.38 -11.56
C GLU A 184 -24.79 -14.26 -12.60
N HIS A 185 -23.52 -13.95 -12.93
CA HIS A 185 -22.79 -14.61 -14.02
C HIS A 185 -21.83 -15.71 -13.54
N GLY A 186 -21.51 -15.75 -12.25
CA GLY A 186 -20.64 -16.78 -11.68
C GLY A 186 -19.20 -16.75 -12.19
N GLY A 187 -18.71 -15.61 -12.66
CA GLY A 187 -17.34 -15.45 -13.19
C GLY A 187 -16.56 -14.36 -12.45
N ASP A 188 -15.23 -14.42 -12.59
CA ASP A 188 -14.35 -13.39 -12.07
C ASP A 188 -14.64 -12.04 -12.72
N GLN A 189 -14.72 -11.00 -11.92
CA GLN A 189 -14.91 -9.62 -12.38
C GLN A 189 -13.80 -8.75 -11.83
N SER A 190 -13.31 -7.80 -12.65
CA SER A 190 -12.35 -6.81 -12.20
C SER A 190 -12.71 -5.43 -12.74
N SER A 191 -12.54 -4.41 -11.90
CA SER A 191 -12.77 -3.02 -12.30
C SER A 191 -11.98 -2.08 -11.39
N ASN A 192 -11.67 -0.89 -11.92
CA ASN A 192 -11.17 0.20 -11.09
C ASN A 192 -12.36 0.99 -10.53
N VAL A 193 -12.37 1.16 -9.23
CA VAL A 193 -13.39 1.88 -8.48
C VAL A 193 -12.78 3.17 -7.93
N HIS A 194 -13.44 4.29 -8.18
CA HIS A 194 -13.01 5.59 -7.67
C HIS A 194 -13.72 5.88 -6.35
N VAL A 195 -12.95 6.12 -5.30
CA VAL A 195 -13.47 6.46 -3.97
C VAL A 195 -12.76 7.71 -3.49
N GLN A 196 -13.46 8.82 -3.38
CA GLN A 196 -12.90 10.14 -3.07
C GLN A 196 -11.75 10.50 -4.05
N GLN A 197 -10.53 10.65 -3.55
CA GLN A 197 -9.33 10.93 -4.36
C GLN A 197 -8.53 9.67 -4.72
N GLY A 198 -8.96 8.49 -4.26
CA GLY A 198 -8.29 7.22 -4.48
C GLY A 198 -8.87 6.42 -5.63
N VAL A 199 -8.01 5.64 -6.29
CA VAL A 199 -8.37 4.66 -7.32
C VAL A 199 -8.03 3.27 -6.80
N TRP A 200 -9.05 2.41 -6.72
CA TRP A 200 -8.90 1.05 -6.20
C TRP A 200 -9.13 0.05 -7.30
N SER A 201 -8.15 -0.81 -7.55
CA SER A 201 -8.34 -2.00 -8.39
C SER A 201 -9.03 -3.06 -7.58
N VAL A 202 -10.24 -3.44 -7.98
CA VAL A 202 -11.06 -4.45 -7.32
C VAL A 202 -11.14 -5.67 -8.22
N GLN A 203 -10.71 -6.81 -7.69
CA GLN A 203 -10.95 -8.11 -8.30
C GLN A 203 -11.91 -8.88 -7.41
N MET A 204 -13.04 -9.32 -7.98
CA MET A 204 -14.07 -10.05 -7.27
C MET A 204 -14.32 -11.41 -7.91
N THR A 205 -14.18 -12.46 -7.11
CA THR A 205 -14.25 -13.87 -7.54
C THR A 205 -15.38 -14.57 -6.80
N PRO A 206 -16.22 -15.39 -7.48
CA PRO A 206 -17.31 -16.09 -6.82
C PRO A 206 -16.81 -17.20 -5.90
N LEU A 207 -17.48 -17.36 -4.76
CA LEU A 207 -17.32 -18.49 -3.85
C LEU A 207 -18.35 -19.55 -4.15
N TYR A 208 -17.89 -20.73 -4.53
CA TYR A 208 -18.76 -21.87 -4.82
C TYR A 208 -18.88 -22.80 -3.61
N ALA A 209 -20.09 -23.27 -3.36
CA ALA A 209 -20.36 -24.45 -2.56
C ALA A 209 -21.38 -25.31 -3.30
N ASP A 210 -21.07 -26.59 -3.50
CA ASP A 210 -21.91 -27.55 -4.25
C ASP A 210 -22.33 -27.05 -5.65
N SER A 211 -21.40 -26.39 -6.37
CA SER A 211 -21.61 -25.78 -7.71
C SER A 211 -22.59 -24.60 -7.75
N VAL A 212 -22.96 -24.05 -6.59
CA VAL A 212 -23.79 -22.85 -6.48
C VAL A 212 -22.96 -21.71 -5.91
N VAL A 213 -23.10 -20.51 -6.48
CA VAL A 213 -22.44 -19.30 -5.95
C VAL A 213 -23.07 -18.96 -4.60
N ARG A 214 -22.27 -19.02 -3.55
CA ARG A 214 -22.68 -18.75 -2.16
C ARG A 214 -22.23 -17.40 -1.64
N GLY A 215 -21.41 -16.69 -2.42
CA GLY A 215 -20.86 -15.41 -2.05
C GLY A 215 -19.73 -15.00 -2.99
N ALA A 216 -18.96 -14.01 -2.60
CA ALA A 216 -17.81 -13.51 -3.37
C ALA A 216 -16.64 -13.14 -2.48
N VAL A 217 -15.41 -13.27 -3.00
CA VAL A 217 -14.19 -12.72 -2.42
C VAL A 217 -13.79 -11.50 -3.22
N ALA A 218 -13.65 -10.36 -2.58
CA ALA A 218 -13.09 -9.15 -3.16
C ALA A 218 -11.66 -8.93 -2.68
N VAL A 219 -10.75 -8.70 -3.62
CA VAL A 219 -9.39 -8.23 -3.37
C VAL A 219 -9.32 -6.78 -3.85
N LEU A 220 -8.97 -5.86 -2.95
CA LEU A 220 -8.89 -4.44 -3.24
C LEU A 220 -7.44 -3.97 -3.07
N ARG A 221 -6.92 -3.35 -4.12
CA ARG A 221 -5.58 -2.80 -4.16
C ARG A 221 -5.64 -1.32 -4.48
N ASP A 222 -4.99 -0.50 -3.66
CA ASP A 222 -4.81 0.91 -3.96
C ASP A 222 -3.84 1.05 -5.15
N VAL A 223 -4.33 1.61 -6.25
CA VAL A 223 -3.58 1.85 -7.49
C VAL A 223 -3.56 3.34 -7.84
N THR A 224 -3.80 4.20 -6.85
CA THR A 224 -3.91 5.65 -7.05
C THR A 224 -2.65 6.23 -7.67
N GLU A 225 -1.49 5.89 -7.11
CA GLU A 225 -0.21 6.39 -7.61
C GLU A 225 0.15 5.81 -8.98
N GLU A 226 -0.12 4.51 -9.22
CA GLU A 226 0.10 3.88 -10.53
C GLU A 226 -0.73 4.55 -11.63
N VAL A 227 -2.02 4.77 -11.37
CA VAL A 227 -2.94 5.42 -12.32
C VAL A 227 -2.54 6.88 -12.54
N ARG A 228 -2.14 7.60 -11.48
CA ARG A 228 -1.66 8.97 -11.56
C ARG A 228 -0.38 9.07 -12.40
N LEU A 229 0.59 8.19 -12.16
CA LEU A 229 1.84 8.15 -12.92
C LEU A 229 1.60 7.80 -14.39
N GLU A 230 0.71 6.84 -14.67
CA GLU A 230 0.36 6.49 -16.05
C GLU A 230 -0.35 7.65 -16.77
N LYS A 231 -1.26 8.34 -16.10
CA LYS A 231 -1.90 9.55 -16.64
C LYS A 231 -0.87 10.63 -16.94
N MET A 232 0.02 10.93 -15.98
CA MET A 232 1.08 11.91 -16.20
C MET A 232 1.98 11.55 -17.39
N ARG A 233 2.31 10.26 -17.57
CA ARG A 233 3.09 9.78 -18.71
C ARG A 233 2.35 9.95 -20.03
N ARG A 234 1.06 9.65 -20.08
CA ARG A 234 0.24 9.84 -21.29
C ARG A 234 0.11 11.32 -21.65
N ASP A 235 -0.18 12.16 -20.66
CA ASP A 235 -0.29 13.60 -20.82
C ASP A 235 1.04 14.21 -21.29
N PHE A 236 2.17 13.74 -20.76
CA PHE A 236 3.51 14.13 -21.20
C PHE A 236 3.71 13.84 -22.70
N VAL A 237 3.47 12.60 -23.16
CA VAL A 237 3.64 12.22 -24.58
C VAL A 237 2.72 13.03 -25.48
N ALA A 238 1.47 13.24 -25.08
CA ALA A 238 0.51 14.05 -25.83
C ALA A 238 0.99 15.51 -25.95
N ASN A 239 1.43 16.11 -24.85
CA ASN A 239 1.90 17.50 -24.82
C ASN A 239 3.19 17.69 -25.63
N VAL A 240 4.17 16.77 -25.53
CA VAL A 240 5.37 16.76 -26.39
C VAL A 240 4.99 16.76 -27.87
N SER A 241 4.07 15.87 -28.25
CA SER A 241 3.60 15.76 -29.63
C SER A 241 2.96 17.07 -30.15
N HIS A 242 2.19 17.72 -29.28
CA HIS A 242 1.57 19.01 -29.62
C HIS A 242 2.59 20.14 -29.73
N GLU A 243 3.53 20.27 -28.79
CA GLU A 243 4.53 21.33 -28.75
C GLU A 243 5.56 21.18 -29.91
N ILE A 244 5.78 19.98 -30.44
CA ILE A 244 6.59 19.73 -31.64
C ILE A 244 5.80 20.01 -32.93
N ARG A 245 4.54 19.57 -33.01
CA ARG A 245 3.73 19.67 -34.21
C ARG A 245 3.49 21.12 -34.67
N THR A 246 3.19 21.99 -33.70
CA THR A 246 2.86 23.40 -34.00
C THR A 246 4.00 24.13 -34.72
N PRO A 247 5.25 24.23 -34.21
CA PRO A 247 6.34 24.89 -34.88
C PRO A 247 6.72 24.21 -36.22
N LEU A 248 6.64 22.85 -36.24
CA LEU A 248 6.93 22.11 -37.47
C LEU A 248 5.95 22.46 -38.59
N SER A 249 4.64 22.53 -38.30
CA SER A 249 3.62 22.92 -39.26
C SER A 249 3.77 24.38 -39.74
N MET A 250 4.19 25.28 -38.83
CA MET A 250 4.49 26.67 -39.18
C MET A 250 5.69 26.76 -40.12
N MET A 251 6.81 26.10 -39.79
CA MET A 251 7.98 26.05 -40.66
C MET A 251 7.67 25.46 -42.03
N GLN A 252 6.88 24.39 -42.11
CA GLN A 252 6.44 23.80 -43.36
C GLN A 252 5.59 24.78 -44.19
N GLY A 253 4.56 25.37 -43.57
CA GLY A 253 3.69 26.32 -44.28
C GLY A 253 4.41 27.56 -44.80
N TYR A 254 5.31 28.15 -44.00
CA TYR A 254 6.10 29.31 -44.44
C TYR A 254 7.13 28.93 -45.51
N SER A 255 7.72 27.73 -45.41
CA SER A 255 8.63 27.21 -46.43
C SER A 255 7.91 26.96 -47.78
N GLU A 256 6.69 26.38 -47.72
CA GLU A 256 5.84 26.19 -48.91
C GLU A 256 5.45 27.55 -49.55
N ALA A 257 5.05 28.51 -48.71
CA ALA A 257 4.73 29.86 -49.20
C ALA A 257 5.92 30.53 -49.93
N LEU A 258 7.14 30.37 -49.43
CA LEU A 258 8.35 30.85 -50.07
C LEU A 258 8.64 30.13 -51.40
N LEU A 259 8.47 28.80 -51.43
CA LEU A 259 8.69 27.98 -52.64
C LEU A 259 7.68 28.28 -53.72
N ASP A 260 6.44 28.58 -53.37
CA ASP A 260 5.35 28.93 -54.29
C ASP A 260 5.41 30.39 -54.74
N GLY A 261 6.41 31.16 -54.29
CA GLY A 261 6.58 32.58 -54.68
C GLY A 261 5.47 33.48 -54.15
N MET A 262 4.87 33.13 -53.02
CA MET A 262 3.75 33.89 -52.43
C MET A 262 4.20 35.16 -51.71
N ALA A 263 5.50 35.34 -51.44
CA ALA A 263 6.05 36.59 -50.90
C ALA A 263 6.02 37.69 -51.95
N ALA A 264 5.30 38.75 -51.64
CA ALA A 264 5.07 39.87 -52.61
C ALA A 264 6.30 40.80 -52.72
N SER A 265 7.23 40.77 -51.76
CA SER A 265 8.44 41.59 -51.73
C SER A 265 9.64 40.83 -51.11
N PRO A 266 10.89 41.33 -51.39
CA PRO A 266 12.06 40.76 -50.68
C PRO A 266 11.99 40.87 -49.16
N GLU A 267 11.40 41.95 -48.65
CA GLU A 267 11.22 42.21 -47.24
C GLU A 267 10.28 41.17 -46.61
N GLU A 268 9.16 40.85 -47.26
CA GLU A 268 8.22 39.83 -46.83
C GLU A 268 8.85 38.41 -46.84
N SER A 269 9.71 38.16 -47.87
CA SER A 269 10.49 36.93 -47.93
C SER A 269 11.46 36.80 -46.75
N GLU A 270 12.11 37.92 -46.36
CA GLU A 270 13.02 37.95 -45.21
C GLU A 270 12.27 37.73 -43.89
N GLU A 271 11.07 38.29 -43.70
CA GLU A 271 10.20 38.07 -42.58
C GLU A 271 9.80 36.58 -42.44
N LEU A 272 9.40 35.93 -43.54
CA LEU A 272 9.06 34.51 -43.53
C LEU A 272 10.27 33.61 -43.17
N ILE A 273 11.45 33.92 -43.67
CA ILE A 273 12.70 33.24 -43.34
C ILE A 273 13.04 33.44 -41.87
N GLN A 274 12.84 34.66 -41.33
CA GLN A 274 13.07 34.93 -39.90
C GLN A 274 12.15 34.09 -39.01
N VAL A 275 10.86 33.96 -39.36
CA VAL A 275 9.91 33.11 -38.62
C VAL A 275 10.36 31.64 -38.62
N ILE A 276 10.78 31.11 -39.78
CA ILE A 276 11.30 29.74 -39.89
C ILE A 276 12.52 29.55 -39.00
N HIS A 277 13.45 30.51 -39.03
CA HIS A 277 14.66 30.49 -38.20
C HIS A 277 14.32 30.49 -36.71
N ASP A 278 13.42 31.37 -36.26
CA ASP A 278 13.03 31.53 -34.88
C ASP A 278 12.31 30.27 -34.33
N GLU A 279 11.42 29.66 -35.14
CA GLU A 279 10.77 28.39 -34.77
C GLU A 279 11.76 27.21 -34.75
N SER A 280 12.78 27.20 -35.63
CA SER A 280 13.86 26.21 -35.58
C SER A 280 14.68 26.33 -34.31
N LEU A 281 15.05 27.54 -33.89
CA LEU A 281 15.74 27.78 -32.62
C LEU A 281 14.87 27.39 -31.41
N ARG A 282 13.56 27.65 -31.48
CA ARG A 282 12.60 27.25 -30.46
C ARG A 282 12.52 25.74 -30.33
N MET A 283 12.44 25.00 -31.46
CA MET A 283 12.48 23.52 -31.43
C MET A 283 13.78 22.99 -30.87
N GLY A 284 14.92 23.58 -31.23
CA GLY A 284 16.22 23.19 -30.65
C GLY A 284 16.25 23.31 -29.12
N ARG A 285 15.69 24.39 -28.55
CA ARG A 285 15.55 24.58 -27.11
C ARG A 285 14.60 23.54 -26.48
N LEU A 286 13.44 23.32 -27.11
CA LEU A 286 12.47 22.30 -26.61
C LEU A 286 13.07 20.90 -26.54
N VAL A 287 13.80 20.48 -27.62
CA VAL A 287 14.45 19.17 -27.64
C VAL A 287 15.53 19.08 -26.57
N LYS A 288 16.33 20.13 -26.36
CA LYS A 288 17.33 20.19 -25.30
C LYS A 288 16.69 20.05 -23.91
N ASP A 289 15.62 20.83 -23.65
CA ASP A 289 14.88 20.80 -22.39
C ASP A 289 14.30 19.41 -22.09
N LEU A 290 13.75 18.74 -23.13
CA LEU A 290 13.23 17.37 -23.02
C LEU A 290 14.32 16.35 -22.68
N LEU A 291 15.48 16.45 -23.33
CA LEU A 291 16.61 15.55 -23.09
C LEU A 291 17.20 15.76 -21.69
N ASP A 292 17.33 17.03 -21.26
CA ASP A 292 17.78 17.35 -19.91
C ASP A 292 16.82 16.79 -18.87
N LEU A 293 15.52 16.99 -19.04
CA LEU A 293 14.49 16.45 -18.14
C LEU A 293 14.52 14.91 -18.08
N ALA A 294 14.60 14.24 -19.25
CA ALA A 294 14.66 12.78 -19.32
C ALA A 294 15.89 12.20 -18.61
N ARG A 295 17.06 12.87 -18.73
CA ARG A 295 18.28 12.46 -18.02
C ARG A 295 18.16 12.63 -16.51
N MET A 296 17.57 13.76 -16.06
CA MET A 296 17.36 14.03 -14.64
C MET A 296 16.43 12.98 -14.00
N GLU A 297 15.35 12.59 -14.68
CA GLU A 297 14.40 11.59 -14.20
C GLU A 297 14.94 10.17 -14.15
N ALA A 298 15.81 9.82 -15.10
CA ALA A 298 16.49 8.53 -15.09
C ALA A 298 17.56 8.40 -13.97
N GLY A 299 17.74 9.44 -13.15
CA GLY A 299 18.79 9.46 -12.14
C GLY A 299 20.21 9.53 -12.71
N HIS A 300 20.34 9.78 -14.04
CA HIS A 300 21.62 9.87 -14.75
C HIS A 300 22.11 11.33 -14.83
N THR A 301 21.81 12.12 -13.81
CA THR A 301 22.35 13.48 -13.75
C THR A 301 23.76 13.39 -13.20
N ASP A 302 24.75 13.24 -14.08
CA ASP A 302 26.15 13.50 -13.71
C ASP A 302 26.28 14.99 -13.36
N MET A 303 25.97 15.33 -12.10
CA MET A 303 26.12 16.67 -11.58
C MET A 303 27.63 16.93 -11.35
N ALA A 304 28.16 17.95 -12.00
CA ALA A 304 29.54 18.37 -11.79
C ALA A 304 29.66 19.22 -10.51
N MET A 305 29.43 18.55 -9.36
CA MET A 305 29.46 19.21 -8.05
C MET A 305 30.84 19.77 -7.74
N LYS A 306 30.92 21.07 -7.51
CA LYS A 306 32.16 21.80 -7.15
C LYS A 306 31.83 22.94 -6.20
N GLU A 307 32.87 23.60 -5.67
CA GLU A 307 32.69 24.86 -4.95
C GLU A 307 32.30 25.95 -5.93
N VAL A 308 31.20 26.68 -5.63
CA VAL A 308 30.65 27.73 -6.49
C VAL A 308 30.40 28.95 -5.65
N ASP A 309 30.91 30.12 -6.09
CA ASP A 309 30.51 31.41 -5.56
C ASP A 309 29.18 31.85 -6.15
N LEU A 310 28.13 31.75 -5.35
CA LEU A 310 26.77 32.08 -5.74
C LEU A 310 26.62 33.56 -6.13
N VAL A 311 27.36 34.46 -5.51
CA VAL A 311 27.30 35.91 -5.80
C VAL A 311 27.90 36.19 -7.19
N GLU A 312 29.08 35.64 -7.47
CA GLU A 312 29.72 35.74 -8.80
C GLU A 312 28.84 35.17 -9.91
N LEU A 313 28.22 34.02 -9.67
CA LEU A 313 27.30 33.41 -10.59
C LEU A 313 26.08 34.32 -10.87
N LEU A 314 25.44 34.86 -9.84
CA LEU A 314 24.30 35.77 -9.97
C LEU A 314 24.67 37.06 -10.69
N GLU A 315 25.87 37.64 -10.40
CA GLU A 315 26.36 38.82 -11.12
C GLU A 315 26.57 38.53 -12.62
N ARG A 316 27.06 37.36 -12.97
CA ARG A 316 27.22 36.95 -14.37
C ARG A 316 25.86 36.86 -15.07
N VAL A 317 24.89 36.25 -14.44
CA VAL A 317 23.51 36.16 -14.94
C VAL A 317 22.87 37.55 -15.06
N TYR A 318 23.03 38.40 -14.00
CA TYR A 318 22.56 39.78 -14.02
C TYR A 318 23.13 40.58 -15.22
N ARG A 319 24.43 40.47 -15.47
CA ARG A 319 25.08 41.15 -16.63
C ARG A 319 24.50 40.68 -17.97
N LYS A 320 24.20 39.38 -18.11
CA LYS A 320 23.60 38.79 -19.30
C LYS A 320 22.21 39.40 -19.59
N PHE A 321 21.38 39.55 -18.54
CA PHE A 321 20.05 40.14 -18.65
C PHE A 321 19.99 41.65 -18.65
N SER A 322 21.04 42.35 -18.30
CA SER A 322 21.09 43.82 -18.28
C SER A 322 20.96 44.44 -19.68
N VAL A 323 21.36 43.73 -20.74
CA VAL A 323 21.18 44.17 -22.13
C VAL A 323 19.70 44.10 -22.52
N ARG A 324 19.07 42.95 -22.25
CA ARG A 324 17.65 42.72 -22.54
C ARG A 324 16.74 43.62 -21.71
N SER A 325 17.13 43.93 -20.47
CA SER A 325 16.46 44.90 -19.61
C SER A 325 16.29 46.26 -20.28
N LYS A 326 17.33 46.74 -20.95
CA LYS A 326 17.29 48.02 -21.70
C LYS A 326 16.44 47.94 -22.96
N GLU A 327 16.46 46.80 -23.65
CA GLU A 327 15.70 46.59 -24.92
C GLU A 327 14.19 46.50 -24.63
N GLN A 328 13.81 45.99 -23.46
CA GLN A 328 12.41 45.79 -23.07
C GLN A 328 11.89 46.87 -22.12
N ASP A 329 12.67 47.91 -21.80
CA ASP A 329 12.35 48.97 -20.84
C ASP A 329 11.96 48.43 -19.43
N ILE A 330 12.57 47.31 -18.99
CA ILE A 330 12.36 46.71 -17.69
C ILE A 330 13.52 47.10 -16.75
N ARG A 331 13.23 47.47 -15.51
CA ARG A 331 14.28 47.87 -14.55
C ARG A 331 14.76 46.63 -13.80
N LEU A 332 15.98 46.18 -14.13
CA LEU A 332 16.61 45.03 -13.41
C LEU A 332 17.48 45.54 -12.27
N HIS A 333 17.22 45.06 -11.05
CA HIS A 333 17.95 45.35 -9.83
C HIS A 333 18.65 44.12 -9.29
N PHE A 334 19.87 44.35 -8.74
CA PHE A 334 20.61 43.29 -8.05
C PHE A 334 20.92 43.77 -6.61
N GLU A 335 20.39 43.06 -5.63
CA GLU A 335 20.50 43.37 -4.21
C GLU A 335 21.28 42.27 -3.49
N CYS A 336 22.54 42.53 -3.16
CA CYS A 336 23.36 41.62 -2.38
C CYS A 336 24.20 42.35 -1.39
N ASN A 337 24.07 42.03 -0.11
CA ASN A 337 24.86 42.67 0.99
C ASN A 337 26.15 41.90 1.28
N GLN A 338 26.45 40.83 0.56
CA GLN A 338 27.62 39.98 0.77
C GLN A 338 28.51 39.99 -0.47
N SER A 339 29.83 40.00 -0.23
CA SER A 339 30.80 40.00 -1.32
C SER A 339 31.01 38.58 -1.93
N SER A 340 30.67 37.53 -1.20
CA SER A 340 30.78 36.13 -1.62
C SER A 340 29.93 35.23 -0.76
N VAL A 341 29.30 34.21 -1.39
CA VAL A 341 28.57 33.12 -0.72
C VAL A 341 28.97 31.82 -1.37
N MET A 342 29.85 31.06 -0.72
CA MET A 342 30.36 29.80 -1.25
C MET A 342 29.40 28.63 -1.00
N LEU A 343 28.95 27.97 -2.03
CA LEU A 343 28.26 26.66 -1.99
C LEU A 343 29.34 25.58 -2.15
N GLN A 344 29.48 24.68 -1.17
CA GLN A 344 30.54 23.68 -1.21
C GLN A 344 30.30 22.55 -2.23
N GLN A 345 29.03 22.27 -2.51
CA GLN A 345 28.64 21.25 -3.49
C GLN A 345 27.52 21.79 -4.37
N ALA A 346 27.88 22.32 -5.54
CA ALA A 346 26.93 22.83 -6.51
C ALA A 346 27.46 22.63 -7.94
N ASP A 347 26.53 22.44 -8.87
CA ASP A 347 26.81 22.44 -10.31
C ASP A 347 26.51 23.86 -10.85
N GLU A 348 27.58 24.57 -11.21
CA GLU A 348 27.52 25.96 -11.64
C GLU A 348 26.66 26.15 -12.89
N ASP A 349 26.82 25.26 -13.88
CA ASP A 349 26.08 25.34 -15.15
C ASP A 349 24.59 25.10 -14.93
N ARG A 350 24.26 24.16 -14.05
CA ARG A 350 22.87 23.86 -13.69
C ARG A 350 22.23 24.99 -12.86
N LEU A 351 22.97 25.59 -11.93
CA LEU A 351 22.47 26.75 -11.21
C LEU A 351 22.32 27.98 -12.14
N GLU A 352 23.23 28.20 -13.09
CA GLU A 352 23.05 29.22 -14.14
C GLU A 352 21.77 28.97 -14.95
N GLN A 353 21.47 27.71 -15.28
CA GLN A 353 20.23 27.31 -15.95
C GLN A 353 18.98 27.64 -15.11
N VAL A 354 19.02 27.41 -13.79
CA VAL A 354 17.93 27.76 -12.86
C VAL A 354 17.65 29.27 -12.92
N PHE A 355 18.67 30.09 -12.69
CA PHE A 355 18.49 31.55 -12.63
C PHE A 355 18.11 32.12 -14.00
N THR A 356 18.66 31.59 -15.08
CA THR A 356 18.28 31.97 -16.44
C THR A 356 16.81 31.66 -16.72
N ASN A 357 16.32 30.46 -16.38
CA ASN A 357 14.93 30.10 -16.59
C ASN A 357 13.96 30.97 -15.78
N LEU A 358 14.30 31.28 -14.52
CA LEU A 358 13.47 32.14 -13.68
C LEU A 358 13.45 33.59 -14.18
N LEU A 359 14.59 34.12 -14.61
CA LEU A 359 14.65 35.46 -15.18
C LEU A 359 13.98 35.56 -16.55
N ASP A 360 14.16 34.56 -17.42
CA ASP A 360 13.41 34.49 -18.68
C ASP A 360 11.90 34.53 -18.47
N ASN A 361 11.43 33.83 -17.42
CA ASN A 361 10.03 33.83 -17.01
C ASN A 361 9.62 35.23 -16.48
N ALA A 362 10.39 35.83 -15.59
CA ALA A 362 10.15 37.17 -15.05
C ALA A 362 10.07 38.22 -16.16
N PHE A 363 11.06 38.26 -17.08
CA PHE A 363 11.09 39.20 -18.20
C PHE A 363 9.95 39.01 -19.22
N ARG A 364 9.45 37.79 -19.38
CA ARG A 364 8.32 37.50 -20.26
C ARG A 364 7.01 38.06 -19.74
N HIS A 365 6.83 38.04 -18.41
CA HIS A 365 5.56 38.40 -17.78
C HIS A 365 5.56 39.80 -17.15
N THR A 366 6.68 40.52 -17.18
CA THR A 366 6.81 41.87 -16.64
C THR A 366 6.57 42.89 -17.77
N PRO A 367 5.62 43.84 -17.63
CA PRO A 367 5.43 44.93 -18.56
C PRO A 367 6.59 45.91 -18.55
N PRO A 368 6.76 46.74 -19.62
CA PRO A 368 7.71 47.85 -19.59
C PRO A 368 7.52 48.78 -18.40
N ASP A 369 8.57 49.47 -17.98
CA ASP A 369 8.64 50.39 -16.83
C ASP A 369 8.45 49.77 -15.44
N LYS A 370 8.43 48.42 -15.35
CA LYS A 370 8.32 47.65 -14.10
C LYS A 370 9.67 47.09 -13.65
N ASN A 371 9.71 46.58 -12.42
CA ASN A 371 10.94 46.10 -11.80
C ASN A 371 11.03 44.59 -11.82
N VAL A 372 12.25 44.06 -12.04
CA VAL A 372 12.66 42.70 -11.74
C VAL A 372 13.83 42.77 -10.77
N ILE A 373 13.76 42.14 -9.62
CA ILE A 373 14.72 42.22 -8.53
C ILE A 373 15.32 40.83 -8.29
N ILE A 374 16.64 40.73 -8.30
CA ILE A 374 17.42 39.59 -7.84
C ILE A 374 17.99 39.93 -6.50
N ALA A 375 17.68 39.17 -5.47
CA ALA A 375 18.28 39.40 -4.14
C ALA A 375 18.96 38.12 -3.63
N ALA A 376 20.11 38.26 -3.02
CA ALA A 376 20.84 37.17 -2.39
C ALA A 376 21.20 37.49 -0.95
N THR A 377 20.91 36.58 -0.01
CA THR A 377 21.15 36.71 1.40
C THR A 377 21.54 35.37 2.02
N LEU A 378 22.32 35.41 3.13
CA LEU A 378 22.49 34.22 3.97
C LEU A 378 21.36 34.19 4.99
N ALA A 379 20.70 33.03 5.09
CA ALA A 379 19.64 32.72 6.04
C ALA A 379 19.99 31.45 6.82
N GLY A 380 19.33 31.22 7.93
CA GLY A 380 19.56 30.04 8.77
C GLY A 380 20.44 30.29 9.99
N ASP A 381 20.51 29.26 10.85
CA ASP A 381 21.30 29.30 12.09
C ASP A 381 22.78 28.93 11.79
N HIS A 382 23.70 29.27 12.67
CA HIS A 382 25.14 28.95 12.53
C HIS A 382 25.45 27.46 12.26
N ARG A 383 24.50 26.55 12.57
CA ARG A 383 24.64 25.10 12.34
C ARG A 383 24.22 24.65 10.95
N THR A 384 23.31 25.36 10.32
CA THR A 384 22.77 25.03 8.99
C THR A 384 22.58 26.30 8.17
N PRO A 385 23.68 26.92 7.74
CA PRO A 385 23.61 28.13 6.92
C PRO A 385 23.01 27.77 5.55
N MET A 386 22.02 28.56 5.14
CA MET A 386 21.36 28.43 3.84
C MET A 386 21.59 29.70 3.03
N ALA A 387 22.00 29.55 1.77
CA ALA A 387 22.01 30.66 0.85
C ALA A 387 20.59 30.84 0.29
N LYS A 388 19.98 32.00 0.51
CA LYS A 388 18.65 32.34 0.01
C LYS A 388 18.81 33.31 -1.17
N VAL A 389 18.23 32.92 -2.31
CA VAL A 389 18.09 33.75 -3.52
C VAL A 389 16.62 34.01 -3.75
N SER A 390 16.22 35.24 -3.98
CA SER A 390 14.89 35.56 -4.46
C SER A 390 14.94 36.26 -5.83
N ILE A 391 14.03 35.90 -6.70
CA ILE A 391 13.79 36.57 -7.99
C ILE A 391 12.35 37.02 -7.97
N LYS A 392 12.16 38.35 -7.91
CA LYS A 392 10.84 38.97 -7.84
C LYS A 392 10.58 39.81 -9.07
N ASP A 393 9.42 39.64 -9.66
CA ASP A 393 8.89 40.44 -10.76
C ASP A 393 7.64 41.22 -10.32
N GLU A 394 7.35 42.30 -11.02
CA GLU A 394 6.13 43.11 -10.91
C GLU A 394 5.21 42.83 -12.12
N GLY A 395 5.10 41.57 -12.50
CA GLY A 395 4.31 41.12 -13.63
C GLY A 395 2.83 40.87 -13.31
N ALA A 396 2.19 40.08 -14.16
CA ALA A 396 0.76 39.77 -14.04
C ALA A 396 0.41 38.92 -12.82
N GLY A 397 1.38 38.27 -12.19
CA GLY A 397 1.15 37.31 -11.10
C GLY A 397 0.50 36.00 -11.55
N ILE A 398 0.36 35.08 -10.63
CA ILE A 398 -0.18 33.72 -10.82
C ILE A 398 -1.42 33.56 -9.95
N PRO A 399 -2.54 33.05 -10.51
CA PRO A 399 -3.72 32.72 -9.71
C PRO A 399 -3.41 31.67 -8.64
N THR A 400 -4.01 31.82 -7.46
CA THR A 400 -3.79 30.89 -6.34
C THR A 400 -4.14 29.44 -6.69
N SER A 401 -5.14 29.24 -7.56
CA SER A 401 -5.53 27.93 -8.10
C SER A 401 -4.43 27.23 -8.87
N ASP A 402 -3.53 28.00 -9.49
CA ASP A 402 -2.50 27.50 -10.40
C ASP A 402 -1.17 27.23 -9.68
N LEU A 403 -0.93 27.89 -8.52
CA LEU A 403 0.32 27.76 -7.76
C LEU A 403 0.74 26.32 -7.45
N PRO A 404 -0.14 25.37 -7.12
CA PRO A 404 0.25 23.97 -6.90
C PRO A 404 0.80 23.27 -8.14
N PHE A 405 0.48 23.76 -9.35
CA PHE A 405 0.74 23.09 -10.61
C PHE A 405 1.85 23.73 -11.47
N ILE A 406 2.36 24.91 -11.08
CA ILE A 406 3.34 25.65 -11.92
C ILE A 406 4.67 24.92 -12.16
N PHE A 407 5.01 23.96 -11.31
CA PHE A 407 6.19 23.10 -11.46
C PHE A 407 5.91 21.82 -12.23
N GLU A 408 4.65 21.57 -12.60
CA GLU A 408 4.30 20.44 -13.45
C GLU A 408 4.76 20.69 -14.91
N ARG A 409 5.09 19.62 -15.61
CA ARG A 409 5.58 19.68 -16.98
C ARG A 409 4.49 20.15 -17.92
N PHE A 410 4.84 21.06 -18.85
CA PHE A 410 3.93 21.65 -19.83
C PHE A 410 2.77 22.43 -19.23
N TYR A 411 2.79 22.68 -17.90
CA TYR A 411 1.78 23.50 -17.28
C TYR A 411 1.90 24.95 -17.72
N LYS A 412 0.78 25.56 -18.08
CA LYS A 412 0.67 26.96 -18.50
C LYS A 412 -0.59 27.54 -17.83
N ALA A 413 -0.45 28.56 -17.02
CA ALA A 413 -1.53 29.18 -16.27
C ALA A 413 -2.66 29.76 -17.13
N ASP A 414 -2.42 30.00 -18.41
CA ASP A 414 -3.41 30.55 -19.34
C ASP A 414 -3.54 29.69 -20.60
N LYS A 415 -4.51 28.76 -20.61
CA LYS A 415 -4.87 28.00 -21.81
C LYS A 415 -5.62 28.83 -22.89
N ALA A 416 -6.00 30.07 -22.58
CA ALA A 416 -7.00 30.78 -23.37
C ALA A 416 -6.61 32.12 -23.95
N ARG A 417 -5.47 32.77 -23.65
CA ARG A 417 -5.32 34.20 -23.89
C ARG A 417 -4.19 34.68 -24.76
N VAL A 418 -3.28 33.90 -25.29
CA VAL A 418 -2.21 34.48 -26.13
C VAL A 418 -2.13 33.81 -27.48
N ARG A 419 -2.95 34.29 -28.41
CA ARG A 419 -2.60 34.33 -29.84
C ARG A 419 -1.70 35.54 -30.03
N GLY A 420 -0.40 35.33 -30.01
CA GLY A 420 0.61 36.36 -30.27
C GLY A 420 1.69 36.42 -29.20
N GLU A 421 2.93 36.16 -29.61
CA GLU A 421 4.19 36.29 -28.90
C GLU A 421 4.60 35.16 -27.96
N SER A 422 5.63 34.45 -28.38
CA SER A 422 6.54 33.48 -27.68
C SER A 422 6.00 32.79 -26.41
N VAL A 423 5.05 31.90 -26.60
CA VAL A 423 4.58 31.02 -25.52
C VAL A 423 5.73 30.10 -25.09
N GLY A 424 6.11 30.14 -23.79
CA GLY A 424 7.11 29.23 -23.22
C GLY A 424 6.74 27.76 -23.40
N THR A 425 7.73 26.87 -23.32
CA THR A 425 7.55 25.41 -23.46
C THR A 425 6.78 24.79 -22.31
N GLY A 426 6.68 25.47 -21.16
CA GLY A 426 6.12 24.91 -19.91
C GLY A 426 7.04 23.89 -19.23
N LEU A 427 8.29 23.79 -19.70
CA LEU A 427 9.29 22.87 -19.11
C LEU A 427 10.27 23.60 -18.17
N GLY A 428 10.45 24.90 -18.33
CA GLY A 428 11.48 25.67 -17.61
C GLY A 428 11.35 25.59 -16.07
N LEU A 429 10.13 25.74 -15.52
CA LEU A 429 9.92 25.65 -14.07
C LEU A 429 10.04 24.21 -13.55
N ALA A 430 9.67 23.21 -14.32
CA ALA A 430 9.90 21.79 -13.97
C ALA A 430 11.41 21.48 -13.91
N ILE A 431 12.19 21.99 -14.86
CA ILE A 431 13.66 21.88 -14.86
C ILE A 431 14.25 22.60 -13.63
N VAL A 432 13.78 23.80 -13.32
CA VAL A 432 14.19 24.54 -12.13
C VAL A 432 13.97 23.70 -10.88
N LYS A 433 12.78 23.14 -10.68
CA LYS A 433 12.44 22.31 -9.53
C LYS A 433 13.37 21.10 -9.42
N ASN A 434 13.59 20.37 -10.50
CA ASN A 434 14.47 19.21 -10.53
C ASN A 434 15.94 19.55 -10.19
N ILE A 435 16.45 20.65 -10.73
CA ILE A 435 17.84 21.10 -10.42
C ILE A 435 17.95 21.52 -8.96
N VAL A 436 16.98 22.27 -8.44
CA VAL A 436 16.97 22.69 -7.02
C VAL A 436 16.91 21.47 -6.10
N ASP A 437 16.06 20.48 -6.38
CA ASP A 437 15.95 19.26 -5.60
C ASP A 437 17.26 18.43 -5.65
N ALA A 438 17.92 18.36 -6.83
CA ALA A 438 19.20 17.68 -7.00
C ALA A 438 20.35 18.36 -6.22
N HIS A 439 20.22 19.66 -5.91
CA HIS A 439 21.11 20.39 -5.03
C HIS A 439 20.69 20.36 -3.55
N HIS A 440 19.72 19.52 -3.18
CA HIS A 440 19.12 19.47 -1.84
C HIS A 440 18.57 20.83 -1.38
N GLY A 441 18.18 21.67 -2.34
CA GLY A 441 17.60 22.99 -2.11
C GLY A 441 16.08 22.93 -1.96
N ILE A 442 15.51 24.07 -1.62
CA ILE A 442 14.07 24.26 -1.50
C ILE A 442 13.67 25.44 -2.37
N ILE A 443 12.58 25.30 -3.12
CA ILE A 443 11.98 26.40 -3.87
C ILE A 443 10.57 26.68 -3.38
N HIS A 444 10.28 27.96 -3.12
CA HIS A 444 8.96 28.48 -2.79
C HIS A 444 8.56 29.55 -3.79
N VAL A 445 7.26 29.74 -3.95
CA VAL A 445 6.68 30.79 -4.80
C VAL A 445 5.64 31.56 -4.01
N ASN A 446 5.74 32.88 -4.06
CA ASN A 446 4.73 33.81 -3.56
C ASN A 446 4.24 34.62 -4.76
N SER A 447 2.94 34.60 -5.01
CA SER A 447 2.38 35.37 -6.13
C SER A 447 0.97 35.83 -5.80
N THR A 448 0.68 37.06 -6.23
CA THR A 448 -0.64 37.68 -6.18
C THR A 448 -0.99 38.17 -7.57
N LEU A 449 -2.18 37.81 -8.05
CA LEU A 449 -2.62 38.24 -9.38
C LEU A 449 -2.64 39.77 -9.48
N GLY A 450 -1.93 40.34 -10.43
CA GLY A 450 -1.78 41.76 -10.68
C GLY A 450 -0.64 42.46 -9.88
N GLU A 451 0.01 41.76 -8.94
CA GLU A 451 1.10 42.34 -8.13
C GLU A 451 2.48 41.76 -8.48
N GLY A 452 2.52 40.63 -9.19
CA GLY A 452 3.74 39.96 -9.59
C GLY A 452 4.01 38.63 -8.88
N THR A 453 5.21 38.11 -9.12
CA THR A 453 5.65 36.80 -8.57
C THR A 453 7.03 36.90 -7.96
N GLU A 454 7.24 36.23 -6.85
CA GLU A 454 8.51 36.04 -6.18
C GLU A 454 8.85 34.56 -6.05
N PHE A 455 9.90 34.10 -6.70
CA PHE A 455 10.50 32.79 -6.51
C PHE A 455 11.61 32.87 -5.48
N ILE A 456 11.55 32.06 -4.44
CA ILE A 456 12.51 32.01 -3.33
C ILE A 456 13.19 30.64 -3.35
N LEU A 457 14.50 30.64 -3.53
CA LEU A 457 15.34 29.44 -3.54
C LEU A 457 16.22 29.44 -2.31
N GLN A 458 16.42 28.27 -1.72
CA GLN A 458 17.31 28.08 -0.57
C GLN A 458 18.24 26.91 -0.87
N PHE A 459 19.54 27.13 -0.78
CA PHE A 459 20.56 26.11 -0.99
C PHE A 459 21.41 25.91 0.27
N PRO A 460 21.76 24.67 0.65
CA PRO A 460 22.68 24.43 1.75
C PRO A 460 24.08 24.96 1.41
N VAL A 461 24.66 25.73 2.30
CA VAL A 461 26.03 26.27 2.14
C VAL A 461 27.05 25.16 2.39
N ASN A 462 26.81 24.34 3.40
CA ASN A 462 27.67 23.22 3.75
C ASN A 462 27.12 21.93 3.14
N SER A 463 28.01 20.96 2.86
CA SER A 463 27.56 19.64 2.41
C SER A 463 26.58 19.03 3.42
N PRO A 464 25.42 18.54 3.00
CA PRO A 464 24.58 17.75 3.90
C PRO A 464 25.35 16.51 4.35
N ILE A 465 25.44 16.31 5.68
CA ILE A 465 26.11 15.17 6.34
C ILE A 465 25.32 13.90 6.10
#